data_68fba00288cdb535eb2787fafd9bc332
#
_entry.id   68fba00288cdb535eb2787fafd9bc332
#
_cell.length_a   1.000
_cell.length_b   1.000
_cell.length_c   1.000
_cell.angle_alpha   90.00
_cell.angle_beta   90.00
_cell.angle_gamma   90.00
#
_symmetry.space_group_name_H-M   'P 1'
#
loop_
_entity.id
_entity.type
_entity.pdbx_description
1 polymer ?
#
loop_
_entity_poly.entity_id
_entity_poly.type
_entity_poly.pdbx_seq_one_letter_code
_entity_poly.pdbx_strand_id
1 'polypeptide(L)'
;MIKNLLKFVKVAKKLDLKPKLPLALDDFIDADKRKGWIVDKDMVVYSLYDAKNPFFLLDIFVEEPFNFDEVYEERKKIEFEKTTIPLVPIRVLIAMKEKSDRPQDKADTFYLKKIIEDWQHEG
;
A
#
# COMPACT_ATOMS: atom_id res chain seq x y z
N MET A 1 3.28 15.13 -4.47
CA MET A 1 3.92 13.82 -4.23
C MET A 1 5.22 13.91 -3.43
N ILE A 2 6.18 14.73 -3.86
CA ILE A 2 7.47 14.80 -3.15
C ILE A 2 7.33 15.22 -1.69
N LYS A 3 6.41 16.13 -1.39
CA LYS A 3 6.15 16.56 0.01
C LYS A 3 5.69 15.41 0.89
N ASN A 4 4.86 14.53 0.35
CA ASN A 4 4.38 13.35 1.09
C ASN A 4 5.51 12.35 1.30
N LEU A 5 6.38 12.16 0.31
CA LEU A 5 7.54 11.28 0.44
C LEU A 5 8.51 11.77 1.50
N LEU A 6 8.77 13.08 1.54
CA LEU A 6 9.62 13.67 2.56
C LEU A 6 9.05 13.47 3.96
N LYS A 7 7.75 13.70 4.13
CA LYS A 7 7.06 13.46 5.40
C LYS A 7 7.10 11.98 5.80
N PHE A 8 6.86 11.10 4.83
CA PHE A 8 6.90 9.66 5.07
C PHE A 8 8.27 9.20 5.56
N VAL A 9 9.35 9.61 4.88
CA VAL A 9 10.70 9.24 5.27
C VAL A 9 11.02 9.74 6.68
N LYS A 10 10.63 10.98 6.99
CA LYS A 10 10.83 11.55 8.33
C LYS A 10 10.11 10.73 9.40
N VAL A 11 8.86 10.35 9.18
CA VAL A 11 8.09 9.55 10.13
C VAL A 11 8.67 8.15 10.26
N ALA A 12 9.06 7.53 9.16
CA ALA A 12 9.66 6.19 9.18
C ALA A 12 10.95 6.17 10.00
N LYS A 13 11.79 7.18 9.85
CA LYS A 13 13.01 7.32 10.66
C LYS A 13 12.69 7.52 12.14
N LYS A 14 11.68 8.34 12.44
CA LYS A 14 11.24 8.59 13.80
C LYS A 14 10.72 7.32 14.48
N LEU A 15 10.03 6.46 13.74
CA LEU A 15 9.52 5.17 14.23
C LEU A 15 10.56 4.05 14.18
N ASP A 16 11.77 4.36 13.71
CA ASP A 16 12.87 3.39 13.55
C ASP A 16 12.51 2.20 12.66
N LEU A 17 11.74 2.47 11.60
CA LEU A 17 11.43 1.48 10.59
C LEU A 17 12.59 1.33 9.61
N LYS A 18 12.88 0.09 9.22
CA LYS A 18 14.03 -0.23 8.38
C LYS A 18 13.59 -0.94 7.10
N PRO A 19 14.26 -0.67 5.97
CA PRO A 19 13.93 -1.37 4.73
C PRO A 19 14.32 -2.84 4.79
N LYS A 20 13.47 -3.70 4.22
CA LYS A 20 13.76 -5.13 4.11
C LYS A 20 14.87 -5.42 3.09
N LEU A 21 14.92 -4.66 2.00
CA LEU A 21 15.96 -4.77 0.97
C LEU A 21 17.06 -3.75 1.26
N PRO A 22 18.29 -3.98 0.76
CA PRO A 22 19.40 -3.04 0.96
C PRO A 22 19.27 -1.80 0.07
N LEU A 23 18.14 -1.14 0.12
CA LEU A 23 17.82 0.08 -0.61
C LEU A 23 17.53 1.16 0.42
N ALA A 24 18.34 2.23 0.40
CA ALA A 24 18.26 3.25 1.43
C ALA A 24 16.92 3.98 1.43
N LEU A 25 16.39 4.24 2.62
CA LEU A 25 15.12 4.94 2.79
C LEU A 25 15.13 6.33 2.13
N ASP A 26 16.27 7.04 2.19
CA ASP A 26 16.41 8.34 1.54
C ASP A 26 16.32 8.25 0.01
N ASP A 27 16.69 7.13 -0.58
CA ASP A 27 16.60 6.91 -2.03
C ASP A 27 15.16 6.75 -2.50
N PHE A 28 14.25 6.41 -1.61
CA PHE A 28 12.83 6.29 -1.93
C PHE A 28 12.21 7.62 -2.39
N ILE A 29 12.80 8.75 -1.99
CA ILE A 29 12.35 10.08 -2.41
C ILE A 29 12.68 10.36 -3.88
N ASP A 30 13.74 9.75 -4.40
CA ASP A 30 14.25 9.99 -5.75
C ASP A 30 13.44 9.18 -6.78
N ALA A 31 12.73 9.90 -7.66
CA ALA A 31 11.89 9.27 -8.68
C ALA A 31 12.69 8.41 -9.66
N ASP A 32 13.91 8.82 -10.01
CA ASP A 32 14.74 8.05 -10.94
C ASP A 32 15.21 6.74 -10.31
N LYS A 33 15.54 6.74 -9.03
CA LYS A 33 15.89 5.53 -8.31
C LYS A 33 14.72 4.57 -8.21
N ARG A 34 13.51 5.09 -7.91
CA ARG A 34 12.30 4.25 -7.89
C ARG A 34 12.03 3.62 -9.25
N LYS A 35 12.19 4.37 -10.34
CA LYS A 35 12.04 3.81 -11.69
C LYS A 35 13.05 2.69 -11.95
N GLY A 36 14.28 2.87 -11.52
CA GLY A 36 15.30 1.82 -11.63
C GLY A 36 14.91 0.56 -10.87
N TRP A 37 14.35 0.71 -9.67
CA TRP A 37 13.90 -0.43 -8.89
C TRP A 37 12.76 -1.20 -9.57
N ILE A 38 11.84 -0.48 -10.22
CA ILE A 38 10.76 -1.10 -10.98
C ILE A 38 11.31 -1.88 -12.17
N VAL A 39 12.18 -1.26 -12.96
CA VAL A 39 12.72 -1.85 -14.20
C VAL A 39 13.68 -3.00 -13.91
N ASP A 40 14.61 -2.81 -12.96
CA ASP A 40 15.70 -3.76 -12.71
C ASP A 40 15.32 -4.87 -11.73
N LYS A 41 14.37 -4.61 -10.84
CA LYS A 41 14.02 -5.50 -9.72
C LYS A 41 12.55 -5.90 -9.67
N ASP A 42 11.75 -5.47 -10.64
CA ASP A 42 10.30 -5.72 -10.69
C ASP A 42 9.59 -5.32 -9.39
N MET A 43 10.05 -4.27 -8.73
CA MET A 43 9.47 -3.84 -7.47
C MET A 43 8.09 -3.20 -7.67
N VAL A 44 7.14 -3.64 -6.86
CA VAL A 44 5.80 -3.05 -6.77
C VAL A 44 5.68 -2.24 -5.48
N VAL A 45 6.21 -2.79 -4.40
CA VAL A 45 6.17 -2.15 -3.08
C VAL A 45 7.57 -2.07 -2.49
N TYR A 46 7.74 -1.07 -1.62
CA TYR A 46 8.93 -0.90 -0.78
C TYR A 46 8.53 -1.26 0.65
N SER A 47 9.12 -2.32 1.17
CA SER A 47 8.72 -2.88 2.46
C SER A 47 9.63 -2.41 3.59
N LEU A 48 9.02 -1.99 4.67
CA LEU A 48 9.70 -1.63 5.92
C LEU A 48 9.28 -2.57 7.04
N TYR A 49 10.16 -2.77 8.00
CA TYR A 49 9.88 -3.59 9.17
C TYR A 49 10.33 -2.86 10.44
N ASP A 50 9.74 -3.28 11.56
CA ASP A 50 10.14 -2.83 12.89
C ASP A 50 10.97 -3.93 13.55
N ALA A 51 12.25 -3.65 13.84
CA ALA A 51 13.15 -4.62 14.47
C ALA A 51 12.67 -5.07 15.84
N LYS A 52 11.86 -4.25 16.53
CA LYS A 52 11.34 -4.55 17.86
C LYS A 52 10.02 -5.34 17.83
N ASN A 53 9.31 -5.32 16.72
CA ASN A 53 8.04 -6.01 16.56
C ASN A 53 8.01 -6.74 15.22
N PRO A 54 8.37 -8.03 15.17
CA PRO A 54 8.50 -8.77 13.91
C PRO A 54 7.19 -8.94 13.15
N PHE A 55 6.05 -8.67 13.77
CA PHE A 55 4.75 -8.75 13.10
C PHE A 55 4.37 -7.45 12.39
N PHE A 56 5.11 -6.37 12.62
CA PHE A 56 4.84 -5.10 11.98
C PHE A 56 5.57 -5.01 10.64
N LEU A 57 4.79 -4.95 9.56
CA LEU A 57 5.28 -4.73 8.20
C LEU A 57 4.51 -3.59 7.59
N LEU A 58 5.21 -2.70 6.89
CA LEU A 58 4.59 -1.59 6.15
C LEU A 58 5.07 -1.64 4.71
N ASP A 59 4.13 -1.79 3.79
CA ASP A 59 4.41 -1.81 2.35
C ASP A 59 3.93 -0.51 1.73
N ILE A 60 4.83 0.15 1.00
CA ILE A 60 4.55 1.40 0.30
C ILE A 60 4.72 1.17 -1.19
N PHE A 61 3.74 1.57 -2.00
CA PHE A 61 3.87 1.46 -3.45
C PHE A 61 4.99 2.34 -3.98
N VAL A 62 5.81 1.80 -4.88
CA VAL A 62 6.89 2.57 -5.50
C VAL A 62 6.40 3.50 -6.60
N GLU A 63 5.21 3.23 -7.15
CA GLU A 63 4.47 4.14 -8.03
C GLU A 63 2.97 3.98 -7.77
N GLU A 64 2.17 4.91 -8.25
CA GLU A 64 0.72 4.86 -8.05
C GLU A 64 0.13 3.64 -8.76
N PRO A 65 -0.56 2.73 -8.02
CA PRO A 65 -1.18 1.55 -8.63
C PRO A 65 -2.48 1.88 -9.38
N PHE A 66 -2.99 3.10 -9.22
CA PHE A 66 -4.21 3.61 -9.84
C PHE A 66 -4.15 5.14 -9.81
N ASN A 67 -5.14 5.82 -10.41
CA ASN A 67 -5.24 7.26 -10.28
C ASN A 67 -5.65 7.61 -8.85
N PHE A 68 -4.70 8.10 -8.05
CA PHE A 68 -4.88 8.34 -6.63
C PHE A 68 -6.01 9.35 -6.35
N ASP A 69 -6.05 10.47 -7.07
CA ASP A 69 -7.03 11.52 -6.79
C ASP A 69 -8.46 11.05 -7.00
N GLU A 70 -8.70 10.31 -8.09
CA GLU A 70 -10.02 9.76 -8.38
C GLU A 70 -10.46 8.75 -7.33
N VAL A 71 -9.57 7.83 -6.97
CA VAL A 71 -9.87 6.78 -6.00
C VAL A 71 -10.02 7.36 -4.60
N TYR A 72 -9.23 8.37 -4.25
CA TYR A 72 -9.28 9.00 -2.94
C TYR A 72 -10.64 9.67 -2.69
N GLU A 73 -11.27 10.24 -3.71
CA GLU A 73 -12.60 10.82 -3.58
C GLU A 73 -13.65 9.77 -3.21
N GLU A 74 -13.48 8.55 -3.67
CA GLU A 74 -14.39 7.43 -3.39
C GLU A 74 -14.01 6.64 -2.14
N ARG A 75 -13.02 7.10 -1.39
CA ARG A 75 -12.52 6.37 -0.23
C ARG A 75 -13.60 6.07 0.80
N LYS A 76 -13.46 4.94 1.47
CA LYS A 76 -14.19 4.63 2.69
C LYS A 76 -13.40 5.19 3.86
N LYS A 77 -14.09 5.51 4.94
CA LYS A 77 -13.46 6.00 6.15
C LYS A 77 -13.81 5.09 7.31
N ILE A 78 -12.80 4.69 8.08
CA ILE A 78 -13.03 4.00 9.33
C ILE A 78 -12.39 4.80 10.45
N GLU A 79 -12.99 4.75 11.62
CA GLU A 79 -12.41 5.34 12.81
C GLU A 79 -11.68 4.27 13.61
N PHE A 80 -10.43 4.55 13.94
CA PHE A 80 -9.62 3.68 14.78
C PHE A 80 -8.99 4.54 15.87
N GLU A 81 -9.41 4.27 17.11
CA GLU A 81 -9.01 5.01 18.32
C GLU A 81 -9.25 6.52 18.14
N LYS A 82 -9.18 7.40 17.87
CA LYS A 82 -9.40 8.85 17.67
C LYS A 82 -8.87 9.33 16.31
N THR A 83 -8.57 8.38 15.41
CA THR A 83 -8.03 8.72 14.09
C THR A 83 -8.94 8.17 13.02
N THR A 84 -9.24 8.99 12.02
CA THR A 84 -9.97 8.55 10.83
C THR A 84 -8.98 8.04 9.80
N ILE A 85 -9.17 6.80 9.36
CA ILE A 85 -8.30 6.17 8.37
C ILE A 85 -9.05 6.06 7.05
N PRO A 86 -8.51 6.65 5.95
CA PRO A 86 -9.09 6.45 4.63
C PRO A 86 -8.70 5.07 4.10
N LEU A 87 -9.69 4.36 3.54
CA LEU A 87 -9.49 3.04 2.95
C LEU A 87 -9.81 3.08 1.46
N VAL A 88 -9.07 2.28 0.71
CA VAL A 88 -9.35 2.06 -0.71
C VAL A 88 -10.73 1.41 -0.87
N PRO A 89 -11.56 1.83 -1.84
CA PRO A 89 -12.82 1.16 -2.11
C PRO A 89 -12.59 -0.31 -2.46
N ILE A 90 -13.49 -1.18 -2.00
CA ILE A 90 -13.31 -2.63 -2.15
C ILE A 90 -13.20 -3.08 -3.62
N ARG A 91 -13.95 -2.44 -4.53
CA ARG A 91 -13.85 -2.77 -5.96
C ARG A 91 -12.48 -2.45 -6.54
N VAL A 92 -11.85 -1.37 -6.06
CA VAL A 92 -10.49 -0.97 -6.50
C VAL A 92 -9.47 -1.96 -5.95
N LEU A 93 -9.63 -2.38 -4.69
CA LEU A 93 -8.76 -3.39 -4.08
C LEU A 93 -8.85 -4.72 -4.85
N ILE A 94 -10.07 -5.14 -5.23
CA ILE A 94 -10.28 -6.33 -6.06
C ILE A 94 -9.53 -6.20 -7.39
N ALA A 95 -9.69 -5.07 -8.08
CA ALA A 95 -9.02 -4.84 -9.36
C ALA A 95 -7.50 -4.91 -9.24
N MET A 96 -6.94 -4.37 -8.16
CA MET A 96 -5.50 -4.45 -7.89
C MET A 96 -5.05 -5.89 -7.68
N LYS A 97 -5.81 -6.66 -6.90
CA LYS A 97 -5.48 -8.05 -6.58
C LYS A 97 -5.65 -9.00 -7.77
N GLU A 98 -6.58 -8.70 -8.68
CA GLU A 98 -6.78 -9.46 -9.91
C GLU A 98 -5.59 -9.40 -10.86
N LYS A 99 -4.79 -8.33 -10.77
CA LYS A 99 -3.56 -8.19 -11.56
C LYS A 99 -2.41 -9.04 -11.03
N SER A 100 -2.54 -9.60 -9.84
CA SER A 100 -1.51 -10.40 -9.19
C SER A 100 -1.67 -11.87 -9.52
N ASP A 101 -0.55 -12.56 -9.76
CA ASP A 101 -0.52 -14.01 -9.97
C ASP A 101 -0.30 -14.79 -8.67
N ARG A 102 -0.10 -14.10 -7.53
CA ARG A 102 0.13 -14.78 -6.26
C ARG A 102 -1.13 -15.50 -5.79
N PRO A 103 -1.02 -16.75 -5.32
CA PRO A 103 -2.19 -17.53 -4.84
C PRO A 103 -2.98 -16.83 -3.75
N GLN A 104 -2.30 -16.12 -2.83
CA GLN A 104 -2.97 -15.39 -1.76
C GLN A 104 -3.86 -14.27 -2.30
N ASP A 105 -3.41 -13.53 -3.31
CA ASP A 105 -4.20 -12.46 -3.91
C ASP A 105 -5.41 -13.00 -4.65
N LYS A 106 -5.30 -14.17 -5.26
CA LYS A 106 -6.44 -14.86 -5.89
C LYS A 106 -7.46 -15.30 -4.85
N ALA A 107 -7.02 -15.83 -3.72
CA ALA A 107 -7.89 -16.19 -2.62
C ALA A 107 -8.59 -14.96 -2.03
N ASP A 108 -7.84 -13.87 -1.82
CA ASP A 108 -8.38 -12.61 -1.32
C ASP A 108 -9.45 -12.06 -2.25
N THR A 109 -9.22 -12.11 -3.56
CA THR A 109 -10.18 -11.67 -4.57
C THR A 109 -11.49 -12.44 -4.46
N PHE A 110 -11.42 -13.75 -4.27
CA PHE A 110 -12.61 -14.60 -4.10
C PHE A 110 -13.42 -14.16 -2.88
N TYR A 111 -12.77 -13.94 -1.73
CA TYR A 111 -13.45 -13.54 -0.51
C TYR A 111 -13.99 -12.12 -0.58
N LEU A 112 -13.27 -11.20 -1.20
CA LEU A 112 -13.73 -9.82 -1.36
C LEU A 112 -14.97 -9.74 -2.24
N LYS A 113 -15.03 -10.53 -3.32
CA LYS A 113 -16.22 -10.61 -4.17
C LYS A 113 -17.42 -11.15 -3.41
N LYS A 114 -17.21 -12.12 -2.53
CA LYS A 114 -18.26 -12.63 -1.66
C LYS A 114 -18.82 -11.55 -0.73
N ILE A 115 -17.95 -10.75 -0.15
CA ILE A 115 -18.37 -9.64 0.72
C ILE A 115 -19.29 -8.68 -0.02
N ILE A 116 -18.93 -8.33 -1.27
CA ILE A 116 -19.77 -7.44 -2.09
C ILE A 116 -21.13 -8.09 -2.36
N GLU A 117 -21.18 -9.36 -2.71
CA GLU A 117 -22.44 -10.08 -2.94
C GLU A 117 -23.32 -10.05 -1.70
N ASP A 118 -22.75 -10.30 -0.52
CA ASP A 118 -23.49 -10.27 0.73
C ASP A 118 -24.07 -8.89 1.01
N TRP A 119 -23.31 -7.83 0.74
CA TRP A 119 -23.80 -6.46 0.91
C TRP A 119 -24.95 -6.14 -0.03
N GLN A 120 -24.92 -6.64 -1.27
CA GLN A 120 -26.00 -6.44 -2.23
C GLN A 120 -27.28 -7.16 -1.80
N HIS A 121 -27.17 -8.31 -1.16
CA HIS A 121 -28.31 -9.06 -0.64
C HIS A 121 -28.92 -8.45 0.62
N GLU A 122 -28.11 -7.78 1.42
CA GLU A 122 -28.57 -7.13 2.65
C GLU A 122 -29.19 -5.76 2.40
N GLY A 123 -28.86 -5.15 1.28
CA GLY A 123 -29.33 -3.83 0.93
C GLY A 123 -30.57 -3.82 0.11
#